data_a8d7de7e4835ff4b462d0fc4199e7c60
#
_entry.id   a8d7de7e4835ff4b462d0fc4199e7c60
#
_cell.length_a   1.000
_cell.length_b   1.000
_cell.length_c   1.000
_cell.angle_alpha   90.00
_cell.angle_beta   90.00
_cell.angle_gamma   90.00
#
_symmetry.space_group_name_H-M   'P 1'
#
loop_
_entity.id
_entity.type
_entity.pdbx_description
1 polymer ?
#
loop_
_entity_poly.entity_id
_entity_poly.type
_entity_poly.pdbx_seq_one_letter_code
_entity_poly.pdbx_strand_id
1 'polypeptide(L)'
;MIGQHLKFDRNVLANYDIHLNVIENDTMLMSYVYDPTATRHNLDAMASHYLNVKTTTFEDVAGKGVKQLTFNQIPLEKASDYAAEDADITFRCYSHLKPALAKTPSLEKVLHEIELPLVPVLSDMEQAGTLVNEEALKIQSNNLGQRISGLEEQAYREAGKEFNLASTKDLRAIFFDEMELPVVKKTPGGQPSTDESVLQELANHYELPKILLEHRTLAKLKSTYTDSLPQQISKKTGRVHTSFHQAVTSTGRLSSADPNLQNIPIKTDEGRLIRTAFVAPKGYQLL
;
A
#
# COMPACT_ATOMS: atom_id res chain seq x y z
N MET A 1 -12.57 -4.43 25.42
CA MET A 1 -11.93 -5.57 24.70
C MET A 1 -10.47 -5.23 24.47
N ILE A 2 -9.58 -6.23 24.54
CA ILE A 2 -8.16 -6.15 24.17
C ILE A 2 -7.94 -7.05 22.96
N GLY A 3 -7.21 -6.59 21.95
CA GLY A 3 -6.89 -7.40 20.78
C GLY A 3 -5.70 -6.84 20.02
N GLN A 4 -5.38 -7.46 18.89
CA GLN A 4 -4.32 -7.07 17.97
C GLN A 4 -4.95 -6.68 16.63
N HIS A 5 -4.79 -5.42 16.19
CA HIS A 5 -5.35 -4.92 14.93
C HIS A 5 -6.89 -5.05 14.86
N LEU A 6 -7.57 -4.64 15.92
CA LEU A 6 -9.02 -4.80 16.11
C LEU A 6 -9.88 -4.12 15.03
N LYS A 7 -9.34 -3.19 14.27
CA LYS A 7 -10.02 -2.63 13.09
C LYS A 7 -10.33 -3.73 12.06
N PHE A 8 -9.41 -4.67 11.86
CA PHE A 8 -9.63 -5.81 10.96
C PHE A 8 -10.79 -6.68 11.45
N ASP A 9 -10.78 -7.07 12.74
CA ASP A 9 -11.87 -7.88 13.31
C ASP A 9 -13.20 -7.15 13.25
N ARG A 10 -13.22 -5.84 13.52
CA ARG A 10 -14.42 -5.01 13.40
C ARG A 10 -14.98 -5.04 11.98
N ASN A 11 -14.15 -4.94 10.97
CA ASN A 11 -14.55 -4.99 9.56
C ASN A 11 -15.07 -6.38 9.16
N VAL A 12 -14.42 -7.45 9.63
CA VAL A 12 -14.86 -8.82 9.35
C VAL A 12 -16.20 -9.10 10.00
N LEU A 13 -16.36 -8.80 11.29
CA LEU A 13 -17.58 -9.04 12.05
C LEU A 13 -18.77 -8.23 11.55
N ALA A 14 -18.54 -7.02 11.04
CA ALA A 14 -19.58 -6.19 10.45
C ALA A 14 -20.27 -6.86 9.23
N ASN A 15 -19.59 -7.75 8.52
CA ASN A 15 -20.23 -8.54 7.45
C ASN A 15 -21.29 -9.52 7.95
N TYR A 16 -21.32 -9.78 9.25
CA TYR A 16 -22.28 -10.67 9.94
C TYR A 16 -23.21 -9.89 10.89
N ASP A 17 -23.31 -8.56 10.71
CA ASP A 17 -24.07 -7.66 11.57
C ASP A 17 -23.64 -7.70 13.06
N ILE A 18 -22.39 -8.08 13.31
CA ILE A 18 -21.79 -8.06 14.65
C ILE A 18 -20.95 -6.78 14.78
N HIS A 19 -21.30 -5.93 15.74
CA HIS A 19 -20.67 -4.65 15.95
C HIS A 19 -19.74 -4.65 17.17
N LEU A 20 -18.43 -4.43 16.94
CA LEU A 20 -17.48 -4.16 18.01
C LEU A 20 -17.56 -2.66 18.39
N ASN A 21 -18.32 -2.37 19.45
CA ASN A 21 -18.60 -0.99 19.87
C ASN A 21 -17.53 -0.43 20.82
N VAL A 22 -16.84 -1.30 21.56
CA VAL A 22 -15.86 -0.89 22.59
C VAL A 22 -14.51 -1.57 22.32
N ILE A 23 -13.57 -0.78 21.87
CA ILE A 23 -12.15 -1.15 21.73
C ILE A 23 -11.41 -0.40 22.82
N GLU A 24 -11.00 -1.10 23.89
CA GLU A 24 -10.30 -0.50 25.01
C GLU A 24 -8.81 -0.43 24.78
N ASN A 25 -8.24 -1.48 24.16
CA ASN A 25 -6.82 -1.53 23.85
C ASN A 25 -6.58 -2.37 22.59
N ASP A 26 -5.71 -1.86 21.73
CA ASP A 26 -5.20 -2.54 20.54
C ASP A 26 -3.68 -2.62 20.66
N THR A 27 -3.14 -3.83 20.75
CA THR A 27 -1.70 -4.03 21.00
C THR A 27 -0.82 -3.55 19.86
N MET A 28 -1.30 -3.56 18.61
CA MET A 28 -0.61 -2.95 17.48
C MET A 28 -0.45 -1.44 17.69
N LEU A 29 -1.53 -0.75 18.05
CA LEU A 29 -1.51 0.69 18.30
C LEU A 29 -0.72 1.04 19.56
N MET A 30 -0.80 0.22 20.63
CA MET A 30 0.02 0.39 21.82
C MET A 30 1.51 0.32 21.49
N SER A 31 1.93 -0.66 20.70
CA SER A 31 3.32 -0.81 20.25
C SER A 31 3.76 0.38 19.39
N TYR A 32 2.92 0.79 18.46
CA TYR A 32 3.18 1.92 17.57
C TYR A 32 3.33 3.25 18.32
N VAL A 33 2.42 3.55 19.25
CA VAL A 33 2.49 4.76 20.08
C VAL A 33 3.69 4.74 21.02
N TYR A 34 4.04 3.54 21.54
CA TYR A 34 5.19 3.40 22.46
C TYR A 34 6.52 3.68 21.74
N ASP A 35 6.75 3.07 20.59
CA ASP A 35 7.90 3.35 19.72
C ASP A 35 7.57 2.95 18.27
N PRO A 36 7.29 3.91 17.37
CA PRO A 36 6.89 3.65 15.99
C PRO A 36 8.00 3.01 15.14
N THR A 37 9.22 2.93 15.66
CA THR A 37 10.39 2.38 14.96
C THR A 37 10.89 1.06 15.51
N ALA A 38 10.38 0.62 16.66
CA ALA A 38 10.89 -0.56 17.38
C ALA A 38 10.71 -1.86 16.58
N THR A 39 9.58 -2.00 15.89
CA THR A 39 9.22 -3.23 15.18
C THR A 39 8.18 -2.96 14.09
N ARG A 40 7.78 -4.00 13.35
CA ARG A 40 6.69 -3.91 12.35
C ARG A 40 5.28 -3.85 12.96
N HIS A 41 5.15 -3.92 14.25
CA HIS A 41 3.89 -3.91 15.01
C HIS A 41 2.91 -5.04 14.67
N ASN A 42 3.31 -6.05 13.89
CA ASN A 42 2.56 -7.30 13.77
C ASN A 42 2.84 -8.20 14.98
N LEU A 43 1.99 -9.18 15.23
CA LEU A 43 2.06 -9.98 16.45
C LEU A 43 3.38 -10.74 16.59
N ASP A 44 3.87 -11.37 15.53
CA ASP A 44 5.13 -12.14 15.55
C ASP A 44 6.34 -11.25 15.86
N ALA A 45 6.41 -10.08 15.24
CA ALA A 45 7.49 -9.13 15.46
C ALA A 45 7.45 -8.54 16.88
N MET A 46 6.26 -8.27 17.40
CA MET A 46 6.06 -7.81 18.78
C MET A 46 6.41 -8.90 19.80
N ALA A 47 5.99 -10.14 19.57
CA ALA A 47 6.33 -11.28 20.42
C ALA A 47 7.86 -11.47 20.51
N SER A 48 8.54 -11.42 19.38
CA SER A 48 10.00 -11.49 19.33
C SER A 48 10.66 -10.32 20.05
N HIS A 49 10.19 -9.09 19.80
CA HIS A 49 10.81 -7.87 20.32
C HIS A 49 10.57 -7.67 21.82
N TYR A 50 9.32 -7.78 22.28
CA TYR A 50 8.94 -7.46 23.66
C TYR A 50 9.01 -8.65 24.61
N LEU A 51 8.77 -9.87 24.11
CA LEU A 51 8.65 -11.07 24.93
C LEU A 51 9.80 -12.04 24.74
N ASN A 52 10.64 -11.83 23.72
CA ASN A 52 11.69 -12.77 23.29
C ASN A 52 11.14 -14.18 23.00
N VAL A 53 9.93 -14.25 22.40
CA VAL A 53 9.22 -15.46 22.03
C VAL A 53 9.14 -15.55 20.52
N LYS A 54 9.42 -16.72 19.98
CA LYS A 54 9.16 -17.05 18.58
C LYS A 54 7.77 -17.71 18.50
N THR A 55 6.88 -17.10 17.75
CA THR A 55 5.51 -17.58 17.51
C THR A 55 5.45 -18.56 16.34
N THR A 56 4.38 -19.31 16.26
CA THR A 56 3.97 -20.05 15.06
C THR A 56 3.43 -19.06 14.04
N THR A 57 4.05 -18.99 12.86
CA THR A 57 3.57 -18.08 11.82
C THR A 57 2.40 -18.68 11.05
N PHE A 58 1.58 -17.84 10.39
CA PHE A 58 0.52 -18.34 9.51
C PHE A 58 1.07 -19.27 8.40
N GLU A 59 2.27 -19.00 7.89
CA GLU A 59 2.93 -19.84 6.90
C GLU A 59 3.28 -21.24 7.45
N ASP A 60 3.57 -21.36 8.74
CA ASP A 60 3.87 -22.66 9.37
C ASP A 60 2.63 -23.57 9.43
N VAL A 61 1.42 -22.99 9.55
CA VAL A 61 0.16 -23.75 9.61
C VAL A 61 -0.55 -23.87 8.26
N ALA A 62 -0.42 -22.86 7.39
CA ALA A 62 -1.12 -22.77 6.11
C ALA A 62 -0.24 -23.14 4.90
N GLY A 63 1.10 -23.19 5.04
CA GLY A 63 2.03 -23.34 3.92
C GLY A 63 2.30 -22.01 3.21
N LYS A 64 3.06 -22.06 2.10
CA LYS A 64 3.56 -20.88 1.37
C LYS A 64 3.20 -20.86 -0.10
N GLY A 65 3.14 -19.65 -0.67
CA GLY A 65 3.00 -19.42 -2.11
C GLY A 65 1.64 -19.84 -2.66
N VAL A 66 1.60 -20.26 -3.93
CA VAL A 66 0.34 -20.57 -4.66
C VAL A 66 -0.48 -21.69 -4.01
N LYS A 67 0.17 -22.56 -3.22
CA LYS A 67 -0.48 -23.68 -2.51
C LYS A 67 -0.82 -23.36 -1.06
N GLN A 68 -0.68 -22.11 -0.63
CA GLN A 68 -1.04 -21.70 0.73
C GLN A 68 -2.53 -21.90 0.95
N LEU A 69 -2.88 -22.57 2.05
CA LEU A 69 -4.26 -22.80 2.46
C LEU A 69 -4.88 -21.53 3.02
N THR A 70 -6.16 -21.36 2.84
CA THR A 70 -6.94 -20.39 3.61
C THR A 70 -7.22 -20.94 5.02
N PHE A 71 -7.47 -20.07 6.02
CA PHE A 71 -7.60 -20.48 7.40
C PHE A 71 -8.67 -21.57 7.62
N ASN A 72 -9.79 -21.50 6.90
CA ASN A 72 -10.87 -22.49 6.95
C ASN A 72 -10.52 -23.86 6.32
N GLN A 73 -9.37 -23.96 5.67
CA GLN A 73 -8.86 -25.23 5.10
C GLN A 73 -7.82 -25.90 6.03
N ILE A 74 -7.39 -25.20 7.08
CA ILE A 74 -6.43 -25.72 8.06
C ILE A 74 -7.17 -26.72 8.98
N PRO A 75 -6.58 -27.89 9.31
CA PRO A 75 -7.15 -28.82 10.29
C PRO A 75 -7.45 -28.10 11.62
N LEU A 76 -8.62 -28.39 12.20
CA LEU A 76 -9.14 -27.70 13.38
C LEU A 76 -8.15 -27.68 14.56
N GLU A 77 -7.47 -28.78 14.82
CA GLU A 77 -6.46 -28.87 15.89
C GLU A 77 -5.35 -27.84 15.71
N LYS A 78 -4.75 -27.78 14.51
CA LYS A 78 -3.69 -26.80 14.20
C LYS A 78 -4.20 -25.36 14.20
N ALA A 79 -5.42 -25.14 13.69
CA ALA A 79 -6.05 -23.83 13.70
C ALA A 79 -6.36 -23.36 15.13
N SER A 80 -6.79 -24.28 16.00
CA SER A 80 -7.07 -24.01 17.41
C SER A 80 -5.81 -23.63 18.19
N ASP A 81 -4.73 -24.40 18.03
CA ASP A 81 -3.44 -24.11 18.68
C ASP A 81 -2.88 -22.75 18.24
N TYR A 82 -2.91 -22.48 16.92
CA TYR A 82 -2.48 -21.19 16.36
C TYR A 82 -3.31 -20.02 16.93
N ALA A 83 -4.64 -20.13 16.92
CA ALA A 83 -5.50 -19.06 17.42
C ALA A 83 -5.38 -18.85 18.94
N ALA A 84 -5.13 -19.92 19.71
CA ALA A 84 -4.89 -19.83 21.13
C ALA A 84 -3.55 -19.16 21.44
N GLU A 85 -2.49 -19.48 20.68
CA GLU A 85 -1.20 -18.81 20.79
C GLU A 85 -1.34 -17.31 20.49
N ASP A 86 -2.03 -16.94 19.40
CA ASP A 86 -2.27 -15.53 19.03
C ASP A 86 -2.96 -14.76 20.16
N ALA A 87 -3.96 -15.37 20.83
CA ALA A 87 -4.64 -14.75 21.94
C ALA A 87 -3.75 -14.59 23.18
N ASP A 88 -2.96 -15.62 23.54
CA ASP A 88 -1.99 -15.56 24.65
C ASP A 88 -0.92 -14.49 24.42
N ILE A 89 -0.31 -14.48 23.25
CA ILE A 89 0.73 -13.53 22.87
C ILE A 89 0.16 -12.10 22.87
N THR A 90 -1.03 -11.90 22.34
CA THR A 90 -1.72 -10.59 22.38
C THR A 90 -1.87 -10.09 23.82
N PHE A 91 -2.35 -10.94 24.72
CA PHE A 91 -2.52 -10.57 26.14
C PHE A 91 -1.17 -10.32 26.85
N ARG A 92 -0.14 -11.09 26.53
CA ARG A 92 1.21 -10.88 27.06
C ARG A 92 1.85 -9.59 26.56
N CYS A 93 1.70 -9.26 25.27
CA CYS A 93 2.14 -7.99 24.70
C CYS A 93 1.41 -6.80 25.36
N TYR A 94 0.09 -6.92 25.57
CA TYR A 94 -0.67 -5.92 26.33
C TYR A 94 -0.12 -5.74 27.74
N SER A 95 0.10 -6.83 28.47
CA SER A 95 0.61 -6.80 29.83
C SER A 95 2.00 -6.21 29.95
N HIS A 96 2.82 -6.32 28.91
CA HIS A 96 4.14 -5.68 28.82
C HIS A 96 4.04 -4.19 28.50
N LEU A 97 3.22 -3.81 27.52
CA LEU A 97 3.15 -2.44 27.00
C LEU A 97 2.36 -1.50 27.90
N LYS A 98 1.30 -1.97 28.55
CA LYS A 98 0.46 -1.14 29.41
C LYS A 98 1.23 -0.40 30.51
N PRO A 99 2.05 -1.06 31.35
CA PRO A 99 2.82 -0.36 32.39
C PRO A 99 3.94 0.51 31.79
N ALA A 100 4.42 0.20 30.59
CA ALA A 100 5.42 1.02 29.91
C ALA A 100 4.82 2.34 29.41
N LEU A 101 3.64 2.31 28.79
CA LEU A 101 2.90 3.50 28.35
C LEU A 101 2.49 4.38 29.54
N ALA A 102 2.02 3.77 30.64
CA ALA A 102 1.62 4.50 31.85
C ALA A 102 2.74 5.38 32.47
N LYS A 103 4.01 5.08 32.17
CA LYS A 103 5.15 5.93 32.58
C LYS A 103 5.26 7.23 31.78
N THR A 104 4.56 7.34 30.65
CA THR A 104 4.62 8.50 29.76
C THR A 104 3.20 8.98 29.44
N PRO A 105 2.59 9.82 30.29
CA PRO A 105 1.20 10.24 30.14
C PRO A 105 0.84 10.86 28.79
N SER A 106 1.81 11.50 28.12
CA SER A 106 1.60 12.05 26.77
C SER A 106 1.35 10.96 25.72
N LEU A 107 1.99 9.79 25.84
CA LEU A 107 1.76 8.66 24.95
C LEU A 107 0.42 7.97 25.24
N GLU A 108 0.04 7.82 26.51
CA GLU A 108 -1.30 7.34 26.88
C GLU A 108 -2.39 8.24 26.31
N LYS A 109 -2.18 9.57 26.38
CA LYS A 109 -3.10 10.53 25.80
C LYS A 109 -3.24 10.34 24.29
N VAL A 110 -2.14 10.18 23.54
CA VAL A 110 -2.17 9.91 22.09
C VAL A 110 -2.93 8.62 21.82
N LEU A 111 -2.66 7.54 22.56
CA LEU A 111 -3.34 6.26 22.39
C LEU A 111 -4.86 6.39 22.59
N HIS A 112 -5.29 7.00 23.72
CA HIS A 112 -6.70 7.00 24.12
C HIS A 112 -7.52 8.14 23.52
N GLU A 113 -6.91 9.27 23.15
CA GLU A 113 -7.63 10.42 22.60
C GLU A 113 -7.54 10.50 21.06
N ILE A 114 -6.57 9.81 20.43
CA ILE A 114 -6.36 9.88 18.98
C ILE A 114 -6.46 8.49 18.35
N GLU A 115 -5.55 7.58 18.67
CA GLU A 115 -5.38 6.34 17.91
C GLU A 115 -6.56 5.36 18.08
N LEU A 116 -6.99 5.10 19.31
CA LEU A 116 -8.14 4.21 19.56
C LEU A 116 -9.46 4.79 19.07
N PRO A 117 -9.79 6.08 19.29
CA PRO A 117 -11.00 6.69 18.70
C PRO A 117 -11.00 6.74 17.17
N LEU A 118 -9.82 6.75 16.53
CA LEU A 118 -9.72 6.74 15.07
C LEU A 118 -10.06 5.38 14.46
N VAL A 119 -9.92 4.28 15.20
CA VAL A 119 -10.22 2.91 14.72
C VAL A 119 -11.64 2.78 14.15
N PRO A 120 -12.72 3.11 14.87
CA PRO A 120 -14.07 3.03 14.32
C PRO A 120 -14.28 3.97 13.13
N VAL A 121 -13.70 5.16 13.13
CA VAL A 121 -13.80 6.11 12.02
C VAL A 121 -13.20 5.52 10.75
N LEU A 122 -11.98 5.02 10.82
CA LEU A 122 -11.31 4.39 9.66
C LEU A 122 -12.06 3.14 9.19
N SER A 123 -12.54 2.32 10.11
CA SER A 123 -13.36 1.15 9.78
C SER A 123 -14.64 1.55 9.03
N ASP A 124 -15.35 2.58 9.48
CA ASP A 124 -16.56 3.06 8.81
C ASP A 124 -16.25 3.65 7.43
N MET A 125 -15.14 4.35 7.27
CA MET A 125 -14.67 4.84 5.98
C MET A 125 -14.33 3.68 5.02
N GLU A 126 -13.64 2.65 5.50
CA GLU A 126 -13.31 1.45 4.71
C GLU A 126 -14.57 0.71 4.28
N GLN A 127 -15.56 0.54 5.18
CA GLN A 127 -16.83 -0.11 4.87
C GLN A 127 -17.68 0.72 3.91
N ALA A 128 -17.70 2.04 4.07
CA ALA A 128 -18.42 2.93 3.16
C ALA A 128 -17.82 2.91 1.75
N GLY A 129 -16.51 2.86 1.63
CA GLY A 129 -15.82 2.92 0.36
C GLY A 129 -16.04 4.22 -0.41
N THR A 130 -15.46 4.33 -1.59
CA THR A 130 -15.58 5.50 -2.47
C THR A 130 -16.16 5.12 -3.84
N LEU A 131 -16.99 6.00 -4.40
CA LEU A 131 -17.51 5.82 -5.75
C LEU A 131 -16.48 6.25 -6.78
N VAL A 132 -16.35 5.45 -7.82
CA VAL A 132 -15.47 5.71 -8.95
C VAL A 132 -16.28 5.59 -10.25
N ASN A 133 -16.14 6.57 -11.13
CA ASN A 133 -16.73 6.54 -12.46
C ASN A 133 -15.88 5.67 -13.38
N GLU A 134 -16.28 4.41 -13.56
CA GLU A 134 -15.59 3.42 -14.36
C GLU A 134 -15.43 3.86 -15.83
N GLU A 135 -16.48 4.46 -16.41
CA GLU A 135 -16.45 4.91 -17.81
C GLU A 135 -15.44 6.05 -18.00
N ALA A 136 -15.38 6.99 -17.06
CA ALA A 136 -14.36 8.04 -17.08
C ALA A 136 -12.94 7.47 -17.02
N LEU A 137 -12.68 6.48 -16.17
CA LEU A 137 -11.38 5.81 -16.11
C LEU A 137 -11.06 5.06 -17.40
N LYS A 138 -12.03 4.41 -18.01
CA LYS A 138 -11.85 3.70 -19.28
C LYS A 138 -11.50 4.64 -20.43
N ILE A 139 -12.16 5.79 -20.53
CA ILE A 139 -11.82 6.83 -21.51
C ILE A 139 -10.39 7.33 -21.27
N GLN A 140 -10.03 7.59 -20.04
CA GLN A 140 -8.67 8.03 -19.69
C GLN A 140 -7.63 6.96 -19.98
N SER A 141 -7.92 5.69 -19.69
CA SER A 141 -7.03 4.55 -20.01
C SER A 141 -6.74 4.47 -21.52
N ASN A 142 -7.76 4.65 -22.36
CA ASN A 142 -7.60 4.65 -23.81
C ASN A 142 -6.73 5.83 -24.28
N ASN A 143 -6.96 7.02 -23.74
CA ASN A 143 -6.17 8.23 -24.07
C ASN A 143 -4.70 8.07 -23.63
N LEU A 144 -4.47 7.55 -22.43
CA LEU A 144 -3.12 7.25 -21.95
C LEU A 144 -2.46 6.19 -22.84
N GLY A 145 -3.18 5.14 -23.25
CA GLY A 145 -2.67 4.11 -24.14
C GLY A 145 -2.20 4.67 -25.49
N GLN A 146 -3.00 5.54 -26.10
CA GLN A 146 -2.61 6.19 -27.36
C GLN A 146 -1.34 7.06 -27.22
N ARG A 147 -1.24 7.82 -26.12
CA ARG A 147 -0.03 8.63 -25.87
C ARG A 147 1.19 7.77 -25.59
N ILE A 148 1.04 6.69 -24.82
CA ILE A 148 2.11 5.73 -24.54
C ILE A 148 2.64 5.14 -25.86
N SER A 149 1.75 4.65 -26.75
CA SER A 149 2.15 4.13 -28.06
C SER A 149 2.87 5.18 -28.92
N GLY A 150 2.41 6.43 -28.88
CA GLY A 150 3.11 7.51 -29.58
C GLY A 150 4.50 7.79 -29.04
N LEU A 151 4.71 7.68 -27.72
CA LEU A 151 6.04 7.81 -27.08
C LEU A 151 6.94 6.60 -27.39
N GLU A 152 6.39 5.40 -27.46
CA GLU A 152 7.13 4.21 -27.89
C GLU A 152 7.68 4.37 -29.32
N GLU A 153 6.84 4.82 -30.25
CA GLU A 153 7.28 5.11 -31.63
C GLU A 153 8.36 6.21 -31.69
N GLN A 154 8.24 7.24 -30.85
CA GLN A 154 9.27 8.28 -30.74
C GLN A 154 10.58 7.71 -30.18
N ALA A 155 10.51 6.89 -29.11
CA ALA A 155 11.68 6.26 -28.53
C ALA A 155 12.39 5.33 -29.52
N TYR A 156 11.65 4.59 -30.35
CA TYR A 156 12.23 3.73 -31.38
C TYR A 156 12.92 4.53 -32.48
N ARG A 157 12.36 5.68 -32.87
CA ARG A 157 13.02 6.57 -33.86
C ARG A 157 14.32 7.14 -33.31
N GLU A 158 14.32 7.58 -32.04
CA GLU A 158 15.52 8.12 -31.39
C GLU A 158 16.61 7.05 -31.19
N ALA A 159 16.22 5.83 -30.87
CA ALA A 159 17.15 4.71 -30.70
C ALA A 159 17.56 4.03 -32.02
N GLY A 160 16.87 4.34 -33.14
CA GLY A 160 17.10 3.68 -34.43
C GLY A 160 16.61 2.22 -34.50
N LYS A 161 15.93 1.72 -33.50
CA LYS A 161 15.42 0.35 -33.40
C LYS A 161 14.29 0.20 -32.37
N GLU A 162 13.50 -0.87 -32.50
CA GLU A 162 12.56 -1.27 -31.48
C GLU A 162 13.26 -1.94 -30.29
N PHE A 163 12.79 -1.69 -29.08
CA PHE A 163 13.29 -2.25 -27.82
C PHE A 163 12.23 -2.19 -26.73
N ASN A 164 12.42 -2.93 -25.64
CA ASN A 164 11.52 -2.86 -24.50
C ASN A 164 11.86 -1.67 -23.57
N LEU A 165 11.02 -0.62 -23.58
CA LEU A 165 11.20 0.60 -22.76
C LEU A 165 11.17 0.32 -21.25
N ALA A 166 10.60 -0.81 -20.80
CA ALA A 166 10.60 -1.23 -19.41
C ALA A 166 11.85 -2.05 -19.04
N SER A 167 12.63 -2.54 -20.02
CA SER A 167 13.82 -3.35 -19.78
C SER A 167 15.02 -2.49 -19.40
N THR A 168 15.45 -2.58 -18.14
CA THR A 168 16.67 -1.90 -17.69
C THR A 168 17.94 -2.40 -18.39
N LYS A 169 17.92 -3.63 -18.92
CA LYS A 169 19.02 -4.20 -19.68
C LYS A 169 19.13 -3.53 -21.06
N ASP A 170 18.00 -3.44 -21.78
CA ASP A 170 17.97 -2.85 -23.12
C ASP A 170 18.30 -1.35 -23.06
N LEU A 171 17.74 -0.66 -22.06
CA LEU A 171 18.05 0.77 -21.83
C LEU A 171 19.52 1.01 -21.56
N ARG A 172 20.19 0.14 -20.79
CA ARG A 172 21.62 0.27 -20.54
C ARG A 172 22.43 0.11 -21.81
N ALA A 173 22.12 -0.91 -22.61
CA ALA A 173 22.81 -1.12 -23.90
C ALA A 173 22.64 0.09 -24.82
N ILE A 174 21.42 0.61 -24.97
CA ILE A 174 21.14 1.77 -25.82
C ILE A 174 21.84 3.02 -25.29
N PHE A 175 21.70 3.35 -24.01
CA PHE A 175 22.24 4.59 -23.47
C PHE A 175 23.76 4.61 -23.41
N PHE A 176 24.36 3.54 -22.89
CA PHE A 176 25.77 3.59 -22.52
C PHE A 176 26.69 2.88 -23.52
N ASP A 177 26.17 1.88 -24.28
CA ASP A 177 26.98 1.16 -25.25
C ASP A 177 26.78 1.69 -26.68
N GLU A 178 25.56 2.12 -27.07
CA GLU A 178 25.25 2.56 -28.44
C GLU A 178 25.23 4.09 -28.59
N MET A 179 24.59 4.82 -27.66
CA MET A 179 24.52 6.28 -27.68
C MET A 179 25.68 6.95 -26.93
N GLU A 180 26.50 6.18 -26.24
CA GLU A 180 27.67 6.63 -25.45
C GLU A 180 27.35 7.77 -24.47
N LEU A 181 26.15 7.74 -23.86
CA LEU A 181 25.73 8.75 -22.87
C LEU A 181 26.58 8.67 -21.60
N PRO A 182 26.79 9.78 -20.89
CA PRO A 182 27.60 9.80 -19.68
C PRO A 182 26.94 8.96 -18.56
N VAL A 183 27.76 8.19 -17.86
CA VAL A 183 27.31 7.40 -16.69
C VAL A 183 27.21 8.32 -15.47
N VAL A 184 26.01 8.76 -15.15
CA VAL A 184 25.72 9.65 -14.01
C VAL A 184 25.84 8.90 -12.68
N LYS A 185 25.32 7.67 -12.61
CA LYS A 185 25.25 6.88 -11.39
C LYS A 185 25.37 5.39 -11.68
N LYS A 186 25.95 4.64 -10.73
CA LYS A 186 26.01 3.17 -10.79
C LYS A 186 25.10 2.53 -9.75
N THR A 187 24.57 1.34 -10.07
CA THR A 187 23.85 0.50 -9.13
C THR A 187 24.81 -0.10 -8.09
N PRO A 188 24.34 -0.65 -6.94
CA PRO A 188 25.19 -1.36 -5.99
C PRO A 188 26.00 -2.50 -6.62
N GLY A 189 25.51 -3.10 -7.71
CA GLY A 189 26.22 -4.13 -8.50
C GLY A 189 27.21 -3.55 -9.53
N GLY A 190 27.53 -2.26 -9.48
CA GLY A 190 28.53 -1.61 -10.35
C GLY A 190 28.06 -1.28 -11.78
N GLN A 191 26.84 -1.63 -12.17
CA GLN A 191 26.29 -1.37 -13.49
C GLN A 191 25.77 0.08 -13.61
N PRO A 192 25.82 0.73 -14.79
CA PRO A 192 25.17 2.02 -15.00
C PRO A 192 23.69 1.97 -14.62
N SER A 193 23.24 2.97 -13.86
CA SER A 193 21.82 3.08 -13.45
C SER A 193 20.98 3.75 -14.56
N THR A 194 19.72 3.32 -14.66
CA THR A 194 18.68 3.95 -15.49
C THR A 194 17.49 4.34 -14.63
N ASP A 195 17.74 4.65 -13.34
CA ASP A 195 16.70 5.11 -12.43
C ASP A 195 16.18 6.51 -12.80
N GLU A 196 15.10 6.92 -12.14
CA GLU A 196 14.43 8.18 -12.45
C GLU A 196 15.36 9.39 -12.31
N SER A 197 16.23 9.42 -11.29
CA SER A 197 17.14 10.53 -11.08
C SER A 197 18.18 10.66 -12.21
N VAL A 198 18.66 9.53 -12.72
CA VAL A 198 19.58 9.48 -13.87
C VAL A 198 18.88 9.95 -15.14
N LEU A 199 17.65 9.47 -15.38
CA LEU A 199 16.88 9.92 -16.54
C LEU A 199 16.57 11.41 -16.47
N GLN A 200 16.26 11.97 -15.31
CA GLN A 200 16.01 13.40 -15.11
C GLN A 200 17.25 14.25 -15.46
N GLU A 201 18.42 13.80 -15.06
CA GLU A 201 19.68 14.50 -15.39
C GLU A 201 19.99 14.43 -16.89
N LEU A 202 19.89 13.23 -17.48
CA LEU A 202 20.13 13.02 -18.90
C LEU A 202 19.10 13.75 -19.80
N ALA A 203 17.85 13.86 -19.35
CA ALA A 203 16.78 14.54 -20.09
C ALA A 203 17.03 16.03 -20.32
N ASN A 204 17.96 16.66 -19.59
CA ASN A 204 18.36 18.04 -19.84
C ASN A 204 19.14 18.22 -21.15
N HIS A 205 19.73 17.13 -21.68
CA HIS A 205 20.64 17.17 -22.82
C HIS A 205 20.26 16.20 -23.94
N TYR A 206 19.42 15.19 -23.65
CA TYR A 206 19.09 14.09 -24.59
C TYR A 206 17.59 13.84 -24.64
N GLU A 207 17.04 13.64 -25.84
CA GLU A 207 15.60 13.50 -26.06
C GLU A 207 15.09 12.12 -25.61
N LEU A 208 15.82 11.02 -25.84
CA LEU A 208 15.36 9.68 -25.47
C LEU A 208 15.11 9.51 -23.95
N PRO A 209 15.98 9.97 -23.03
CA PRO A 209 15.68 9.97 -21.59
C PRO A 209 14.42 10.76 -21.24
N LYS A 210 14.14 11.87 -21.91
CA LYS A 210 12.96 12.70 -21.68
C LYS A 210 11.68 11.95 -22.10
N ILE A 211 11.68 11.32 -23.28
CA ILE A 211 10.59 10.47 -23.76
C ILE A 211 10.33 9.33 -22.76
N LEU A 212 11.39 8.69 -22.24
CA LEU A 212 11.26 7.60 -21.28
C LEU A 212 10.69 8.03 -19.93
N LEU A 213 11.01 9.23 -19.45
CA LEU A 213 10.40 9.78 -18.22
C LEU A 213 8.89 9.98 -18.39
N GLU A 214 8.47 10.55 -19.52
CA GLU A 214 7.06 10.74 -19.82
C GLU A 214 6.36 9.39 -19.97
N HIS A 215 6.93 8.47 -20.76
CA HIS A 215 6.40 7.12 -20.93
C HIS A 215 6.21 6.40 -19.60
N ARG A 216 7.23 6.39 -18.72
CA ARG A 216 7.13 5.74 -17.40
C ARG A 216 6.04 6.36 -16.54
N THR A 217 5.91 7.67 -16.56
CA THR A 217 4.88 8.39 -15.83
C THR A 217 3.49 7.99 -16.29
N LEU A 218 3.23 8.02 -17.61
CA LEU A 218 1.93 7.67 -18.17
C LEU A 218 1.62 6.17 -17.99
N ALA A 219 2.59 5.29 -18.20
CA ALA A 219 2.44 3.85 -18.00
C ALA A 219 2.09 3.50 -16.55
N LYS A 220 2.76 4.17 -15.58
CA LYS A 220 2.45 4.02 -14.16
C LYS A 220 1.05 4.51 -13.82
N LEU A 221 0.63 5.67 -14.34
CA LEU A 221 -0.72 6.19 -14.13
C LEU A 221 -1.78 5.24 -14.70
N LYS A 222 -1.56 4.75 -15.91
CA LYS A 222 -2.45 3.82 -16.58
C LYS A 222 -2.58 2.51 -15.78
N SER A 223 -1.48 1.85 -15.49
CA SER A 223 -1.50 0.55 -14.81
C SER A 223 -2.01 0.63 -13.36
N THR A 224 -1.62 1.69 -12.62
CA THR A 224 -1.94 1.81 -11.18
C THR A 224 -3.37 2.29 -10.94
N TYR A 225 -3.89 3.16 -11.80
CA TYR A 225 -5.18 3.80 -11.56
C TYR A 225 -6.23 3.45 -12.61
N THR A 226 -6.02 3.79 -13.89
CA THR A 226 -7.10 3.68 -14.87
C THR A 226 -7.45 2.24 -15.24
N ASP A 227 -6.49 1.31 -15.18
CA ASP A 227 -6.72 -0.10 -15.44
C ASP A 227 -7.04 -0.89 -14.16
N SER A 228 -6.41 -0.55 -13.04
CA SER A 228 -6.52 -1.31 -11.80
C SER A 228 -7.76 -0.95 -10.98
N LEU A 229 -8.12 0.34 -10.83
CA LEU A 229 -9.25 0.76 -10.01
C LEU A 229 -10.60 0.14 -10.44
N PRO A 230 -10.94 0.07 -11.74
CA PRO A 230 -12.19 -0.58 -12.17
C PRO A 230 -12.31 -2.03 -11.72
N GLN A 231 -11.18 -2.75 -11.68
CA GLN A 231 -11.14 -4.17 -11.27
C GLN A 231 -11.33 -4.35 -9.76
N GLN A 232 -11.14 -3.29 -8.97
CA GLN A 232 -11.26 -3.28 -7.52
C GLN A 232 -12.64 -2.78 -7.04
N ILE A 233 -13.53 -2.43 -7.95
CA ILE A 233 -14.90 -2.08 -7.61
C ILE A 233 -15.63 -3.33 -7.09
N SER A 234 -16.03 -3.29 -5.83
CA SER A 234 -16.78 -4.37 -5.21
C SER A 234 -18.14 -4.57 -5.90
N LYS A 235 -18.41 -5.78 -6.37
CA LYS A 235 -19.71 -6.14 -6.96
C LYS A 235 -20.87 -6.00 -5.98
N LYS A 236 -20.61 -6.08 -4.66
CA LYS A 236 -21.61 -5.97 -3.59
C LYS A 236 -22.04 -4.51 -3.37
N THR A 237 -21.08 -3.58 -3.38
CA THR A 237 -21.30 -2.18 -3.00
C THR A 237 -21.26 -1.21 -4.17
N GLY A 238 -20.67 -1.59 -5.31
CA GLY A 238 -20.37 -0.70 -6.42
C GLY A 238 -19.28 0.33 -6.11
N ARG A 239 -18.49 0.10 -5.06
CA ARG A 239 -17.47 1.04 -4.56
C ARG A 239 -16.11 0.42 -4.45
N VAL A 240 -15.08 1.22 -4.43
CA VAL A 240 -13.70 0.83 -4.10
C VAL A 240 -13.51 0.99 -2.60
N HIS A 241 -12.96 -0.03 -1.96
CA HIS A 241 -12.66 -0.08 -0.54
C HIS A 241 -11.17 -0.19 -0.32
N THR A 242 -10.55 0.88 0.15
CA THR A 242 -9.13 0.87 0.57
C THR A 242 -9.01 0.41 2.01
N SER A 243 -7.83 -0.02 2.42
CA SER A 243 -7.48 -0.24 3.83
C SER A 243 -6.60 0.91 4.31
N PHE A 244 -6.94 1.52 5.44
CA PHE A 244 -6.14 2.55 6.10
C PHE A 244 -5.32 1.95 7.23
N HIS A 245 -4.02 2.22 7.24
CA HIS A 245 -3.10 1.71 8.26
C HIS A 245 -2.54 2.83 9.12
N GLN A 246 -2.71 2.71 10.44
CA GLN A 246 -2.21 3.66 11.44
C GLN A 246 -0.75 3.38 11.80
N ALA A 247 -0.36 2.12 11.95
CA ALA A 247 0.92 1.69 12.49
C ALA A 247 1.98 1.35 11.42
N VAL A 248 2.10 2.16 10.37
CA VAL A 248 3.06 1.90 9.27
C VAL A 248 4.12 2.98 9.16
N THR A 249 3.75 4.26 9.29
CA THR A 249 4.70 5.36 9.13
C THR A 249 5.22 5.82 10.49
N SER A 250 6.51 6.11 10.60
CA SER A 250 7.09 6.64 11.84
C SER A 250 6.66 8.09 12.18
N THR A 251 5.88 8.73 11.29
CA THR A 251 5.54 10.16 11.38
C THR A 251 4.11 10.44 11.84
N GLY A 252 3.33 9.43 12.19
CA GLY A 252 1.91 9.58 12.54
C GLY A 252 0.97 9.74 11.35
N ARG A 253 1.48 9.66 10.10
CA ARG A 253 0.62 9.69 8.91
C ARG A 253 -0.05 8.34 8.71
N LEU A 254 -1.30 8.35 8.26
CA LEU A 254 -1.95 7.15 7.74
C LEU A 254 -1.27 6.72 6.43
N SER A 255 -1.27 5.42 6.17
CA SER A 255 -1.05 4.91 4.83
C SER A 255 -2.31 4.20 4.32
N SER A 256 -2.48 4.10 3.01
CA SER A 256 -3.58 3.34 2.41
C SER A 256 -3.04 2.26 1.46
N ALA A 257 -3.73 1.14 1.42
CA ALA A 257 -3.38 0.01 0.55
C ALA A 257 -4.65 -0.66 -0.01
N ASP A 258 -4.47 -1.37 -1.10
CA ASP A 258 -5.47 -2.25 -1.73
C ASP A 258 -6.82 -1.59 -2.04
N PRO A 259 -6.82 -0.45 -2.78
CA PRO A 259 -5.74 0.28 -3.45
C PRO A 259 -5.14 1.42 -2.62
N ASN A 260 -3.91 1.85 -2.94
CA ASN A 260 -3.36 3.06 -2.37
C ASN A 260 -4.00 4.30 -3.01
N LEU A 261 -4.91 4.95 -2.29
CA LEU A 261 -5.62 6.16 -2.73
C LEU A 261 -4.93 7.47 -2.33
N GLN A 262 -3.89 7.40 -1.48
CA GLN A 262 -3.16 8.61 -1.04
C GLN A 262 -2.14 9.10 -2.06
N ASN A 263 -1.72 8.25 -3.01
CA ASN A 263 -0.69 8.57 -3.98
C ASN A 263 -1.26 9.01 -5.35
N ILE A 264 -2.55 9.34 -5.44
CA ILE A 264 -3.15 9.84 -6.69
C ILE A 264 -2.51 11.19 -7.01
N PRO A 265 -1.85 11.35 -8.18
CA PRO A 265 -1.13 12.58 -8.52
C PRO A 265 -2.06 13.80 -8.59
N ILE A 266 -1.52 14.96 -8.23
CA ILE A 266 -2.24 16.24 -8.28
C ILE A 266 -1.55 17.28 -9.16
N LYS A 267 -0.24 17.08 -9.43
CA LYS A 267 0.57 18.09 -10.11
C LYS A 267 0.39 18.08 -11.64
N THR A 268 0.11 16.92 -12.23
CA THR A 268 -0.07 16.76 -13.68
C THR A 268 -1.54 16.80 -14.07
N ASP A 269 -1.84 17.16 -15.31
CA ASP A 269 -3.20 17.18 -15.86
C ASP A 269 -3.83 15.79 -15.86
N GLU A 270 -3.05 14.76 -16.22
CA GLU A 270 -3.47 13.36 -16.20
C GLU A 270 -3.84 12.91 -14.77
N GLY A 271 -3.03 13.29 -13.78
CA GLY A 271 -3.32 13.00 -12.37
C GLY A 271 -4.59 13.70 -11.90
N ARG A 272 -4.80 14.95 -12.31
CA ARG A 272 -6.06 15.68 -12.02
C ARG A 272 -7.26 15.01 -12.66
N LEU A 273 -7.14 14.54 -13.91
CA LEU A 273 -8.21 13.81 -14.59
C LEU A 273 -8.57 12.50 -13.86
N ILE A 274 -7.59 11.76 -13.34
CA ILE A 274 -7.86 10.57 -12.52
C ILE A 274 -8.68 10.93 -11.28
N ARG A 275 -8.37 12.05 -10.63
CA ARG A 275 -9.16 12.53 -9.48
C ARG A 275 -10.61 12.85 -9.83
N THR A 276 -10.90 13.34 -11.02
CA THR A 276 -12.28 13.62 -11.45
C THR A 276 -13.14 12.37 -11.61
N ALA A 277 -12.51 11.19 -11.70
CA ALA A 277 -13.22 9.92 -11.70
C ALA A 277 -13.76 9.51 -10.32
N PHE A 278 -13.26 10.11 -9.23
CA PHE A 278 -13.84 9.93 -7.90
C PHE A 278 -15.05 10.87 -7.79
N VAL A 279 -16.20 10.30 -7.51
CA VAL A 279 -17.47 11.03 -7.54
C VAL A 279 -18.25 10.84 -6.23
N ALA A 280 -19.04 11.84 -5.87
CA ALA A 280 -20.00 11.74 -4.78
C ALA A 280 -21.34 11.20 -5.28
N PRO A 281 -22.09 10.44 -4.46
CA PRO A 281 -23.46 10.06 -4.80
C PRO A 281 -24.37 11.30 -4.81
N LYS A 282 -25.55 11.17 -5.44
CA LYS A 282 -26.52 12.27 -5.50
C LYS A 282 -26.86 12.78 -4.09
N GLY A 283 -26.74 14.08 -3.88
CA GLY A 283 -26.99 14.74 -2.60
C GLY A 283 -25.77 14.87 -1.69
N TYR A 284 -24.59 14.39 -2.13
CA TYR A 284 -23.31 14.51 -1.44
C TYR A 284 -22.30 15.28 -2.29
N GLN A 285 -21.25 15.76 -1.63
CA GLN A 285 -20.11 16.42 -2.27
C GLN A 285 -18.82 15.83 -1.74
N LEU A 286 -17.78 15.79 -2.59
CA LEU A 286 -16.41 15.54 -2.15
C LEU A 286 -15.83 16.84 -1.60
N LEU A 287 -15.18 16.75 -0.46
CA LEU A 287 -14.50 17.87 0.19
C LEU A 287 -13.02 17.89 -0.18
#